data_a0038969280d14ae4ff1cddaf81dfab8
#
_entry.id   a0038969280d14ae4ff1cddaf81dfab8
#
_cell.length_a   1.000
_cell.length_b   1.000
_cell.length_c   1.000
_cell.angle_alpha   90.00
_cell.angle_beta   90.00
_cell.angle_gamma   90.00
#
_symmetry.space_group_name_H-M   'P 1'
#
loop_
_entity.id
_entity.type
_entity.pdbx_description
1 polymer ?
#
loop_
_entity_poly.entity_id
_entity_poly.type
_entity_poly.pdbx_seq_one_letter_code
_entity_poly.pdbx_strand_id
1 'polypeptide(L)'
;MSDNNKMNETMIGATALMKALEKEGVKEVFGLPGGANLPMYDELGKSNIRHILVRHEQSAAHMADGFGRVSRKPGVCFATSGPGATNLLTGIATAQADSAPMVAVTGQVPVAMIGKDAFQESDIIEWQILH
;
A
#
# COMPACT_ATOMS: atom_id res chain seq x y z
N MET A 1 28.37 -27.79 -13.94
CA MET A 1 27.66 -27.35 -15.14
C MET A 1 26.19 -27.68 -14.89
N SER A 2 25.46 -26.79 -14.35
CA SER A 2 23.98 -26.93 -14.30
C SER A 2 23.38 -25.63 -13.79
N ASP A 3 22.37 -25.21 -14.50
CA ASP A 3 21.27 -24.36 -14.09
C ASP A 3 21.49 -22.84 -13.90
N ASN A 4 21.90 -22.20 -15.00
CA ASN A 4 21.63 -20.78 -15.18
C ASN A 4 20.44 -20.55 -16.12
N ASN A 5 19.35 -21.30 -15.94
CA ASN A 5 18.11 -21.07 -16.67
C ASN A 5 16.95 -20.74 -15.72
N LYS A 6 17.18 -19.78 -14.81
CA LYS A 6 16.03 -19.06 -14.24
C LYS A 6 15.58 -18.08 -15.30
N MET A 7 14.68 -18.55 -16.16
CA MET A 7 13.91 -17.68 -17.03
C MET A 7 13.38 -16.52 -16.19
N ASN A 8 13.60 -15.29 -16.67
CA ASN A 8 12.95 -14.09 -16.12
C ASN A 8 11.43 -14.29 -16.27
N GLU A 9 10.80 -14.84 -15.24
CA GLU A 9 9.35 -14.84 -15.18
C GLU A 9 8.88 -13.39 -15.11
N THR A 10 8.33 -12.92 -16.21
CA THR A 10 7.68 -11.61 -16.25
C THR A 10 6.44 -11.70 -15.36
N MET A 11 6.36 -10.88 -14.34
CA MET A 11 5.20 -10.79 -13.45
C MET A 11 4.64 -9.38 -13.45
N ILE A 12 3.36 -9.24 -13.20
CA ILE A 12 2.74 -7.92 -13.05
C ILE A 12 3.20 -7.28 -11.74
N GLY A 13 3.19 -5.94 -11.69
CA GLY A 13 3.66 -5.19 -10.52
C GLY A 13 2.95 -5.56 -9.22
N ALA A 14 1.65 -5.87 -9.28
CA ALA A 14 0.88 -6.32 -8.11
C ALA A 14 1.41 -7.64 -7.53
N THR A 15 1.74 -8.61 -8.38
CA THR A 15 2.35 -9.89 -7.95
C THR A 15 3.74 -9.64 -7.34
N ALA A 16 4.54 -8.76 -7.96
CA ALA A 16 5.86 -8.41 -7.44
C ALA A 16 5.77 -7.75 -6.06
N LEU A 17 4.80 -6.85 -5.87
CA LEU A 17 4.52 -6.21 -4.58
C LEU A 17 4.16 -7.25 -3.50
N MET A 18 3.23 -8.15 -3.77
CA MET A 18 2.83 -9.17 -2.79
C MET A 18 4.01 -10.07 -2.41
N LYS A 19 4.79 -10.53 -3.40
CA LYS A 19 6.01 -11.34 -3.14
C LYS A 19 7.05 -10.58 -2.32
N ALA A 20 7.20 -9.28 -2.56
CA ALA A 20 8.11 -8.44 -1.77
C ALA A 20 7.64 -8.32 -0.31
N LEU A 21 6.36 -8.04 -0.09
CA LEU A 21 5.79 -7.96 1.26
C LEU A 21 5.91 -9.29 2.02
N GLU A 22 5.65 -10.43 1.35
CA GLU A 22 5.84 -11.75 1.95
C GLU A 22 7.30 -12.01 2.31
N LYS A 23 8.24 -11.62 1.44
CA LYS A 23 9.69 -11.75 1.68
C LYS A 23 10.17 -10.92 2.86
N GLU A 24 9.60 -9.72 3.03
CA GLU A 24 9.85 -8.86 4.19
C GLU A 24 9.13 -9.33 5.47
N GLY A 25 8.39 -10.43 5.37
CA GLY A 25 7.73 -11.07 6.52
C GLY A 25 6.44 -10.40 6.96
N VAL A 26 5.81 -9.61 6.09
CA VAL A 26 4.48 -9.01 6.35
C VAL A 26 3.45 -10.14 6.47
N LYS A 27 2.68 -10.13 7.55
CA LYS A 27 1.65 -11.14 7.83
C LYS A 27 0.23 -10.60 7.71
N GLU A 28 0.07 -9.31 7.89
CA GLU A 28 -1.21 -8.63 7.77
C GLU A 28 -1.07 -7.27 7.11
N VAL A 29 -2.12 -6.89 6.38
CA VAL A 29 -2.30 -5.55 5.81
C VAL A 29 -3.67 -5.02 6.17
N PHE A 30 -3.74 -3.72 6.40
CA PHE A 30 -4.97 -3.00 6.73
C PHE A 30 -5.41 -2.21 5.50
N GLY A 31 -6.68 -2.27 5.09
CA GLY A 31 -7.02 -1.51 3.90
C GLY A 31 -8.46 -1.58 3.44
N LEU A 32 -8.74 -0.76 2.42
CA LEU A 32 -10.01 -0.70 1.74
C LEU A 32 -9.80 -0.81 0.23
N PRO A 33 -10.44 -1.78 -0.45
CA PRO A 33 -10.37 -1.90 -1.90
C PRO A 33 -11.07 -0.72 -2.60
N GLY A 34 -10.54 -0.33 -3.75
CA GLY A 34 -11.13 0.66 -4.64
C GLY A 34 -10.60 0.48 -6.06
N GLY A 35 -11.13 1.22 -7.02
CA GLY A 35 -10.87 0.97 -8.45
C GLY A 35 -9.39 0.88 -8.83
N ALA A 36 -8.56 1.78 -8.31
CA ALA A 36 -7.15 1.84 -8.71
C ALA A 36 -6.24 0.80 -8.02
N ASN A 37 -6.71 0.09 -7.00
CA ASN A 37 -5.91 -0.92 -6.31
C ASN A 37 -6.47 -2.35 -6.40
N LEU A 38 -7.50 -2.59 -7.22
CA LEU A 38 -8.08 -3.93 -7.44
C LEU A 38 -7.03 -4.98 -7.83
N PRO A 39 -6.08 -4.72 -8.74
CA PRO A 39 -5.05 -5.72 -9.07
C PRO A 39 -4.21 -6.14 -7.87
N MET A 40 -3.98 -5.24 -6.90
CA MET A 40 -3.29 -5.58 -5.65
C MET A 40 -4.13 -6.51 -4.78
N TYR A 41 -5.44 -6.27 -4.70
CA TYR A 41 -6.36 -7.11 -3.93
C TYR A 41 -6.57 -8.49 -4.57
N ASP A 42 -6.55 -8.58 -5.90
CA ASP A 42 -6.59 -9.86 -6.61
C ASP A 42 -5.36 -10.73 -6.27
N GLU A 43 -4.19 -10.14 -6.20
CA GLU A 43 -2.96 -10.85 -5.81
C GLU A 43 -2.89 -11.09 -4.29
N LEU A 44 -3.40 -10.19 -3.48
CA LEU A 44 -3.51 -10.36 -2.03
C LEU A 44 -4.34 -11.60 -1.68
N GLY A 45 -5.44 -11.85 -2.42
CA GLY A 45 -6.27 -13.02 -2.26
C GLY A 45 -5.57 -14.35 -2.57
N LYS A 46 -4.42 -14.32 -3.27
CA LYS A 46 -3.59 -15.49 -3.60
C LYS A 46 -2.38 -15.62 -2.66
N SER A 47 -2.11 -14.62 -1.83
CA SER A 47 -0.98 -14.55 -0.91
C SER A 47 -1.32 -15.17 0.45
N ASN A 48 -0.30 -15.35 1.29
CA ASN A 48 -0.49 -15.76 2.70
C ASN A 48 -0.67 -14.56 3.65
N ILE A 49 -0.80 -13.34 3.12
CA ILE A 49 -0.97 -12.13 3.91
C ILE A 49 -2.44 -11.98 4.29
N ARG A 50 -2.71 -11.84 5.57
CA ARG A 50 -4.07 -11.61 6.06
C ARG A 50 -4.53 -10.19 5.77
N HIS A 51 -5.67 -10.03 5.11
CA HIS A 51 -6.31 -8.74 4.92
C HIS A 51 -7.25 -8.41 6.09
N ILE A 52 -7.07 -7.23 6.67
CA ILE A 52 -7.97 -6.65 7.67
C ILE A 52 -8.72 -5.51 6.99
N LEU A 53 -9.95 -5.80 6.61
CA LEU A 53 -10.83 -4.83 5.94
C LEU A 53 -11.25 -3.74 6.91
N VAL A 54 -11.07 -2.50 6.51
CA VAL A 54 -11.57 -1.32 7.22
C VAL A 54 -12.78 -0.71 6.51
N ARG A 55 -13.49 0.21 7.16
CA ARG A 55 -14.61 0.97 6.60
C ARG A 55 -14.24 2.40 6.21
N HIS A 56 -13.02 2.81 6.52
CA HIS A 56 -12.43 4.11 6.19
C HIS A 56 -10.91 3.98 6.19
N GLU A 57 -10.23 4.57 5.22
CA GLU A 57 -8.78 4.42 5.05
C GLU A 57 -7.98 5.01 6.23
N GLN A 58 -8.47 6.07 6.85
CA GLN A 58 -7.87 6.62 8.07
C GLN A 58 -7.73 5.55 9.15
N SER A 59 -8.70 4.65 9.28
CA SER A 59 -8.63 3.53 10.23
C SER A 59 -7.51 2.57 9.85
N ALA A 60 -7.28 2.32 8.55
CA ALA A 60 -6.17 1.47 8.09
C ALA A 60 -4.82 2.09 8.47
N ALA A 61 -4.66 3.40 8.27
CA ALA A 61 -3.43 4.10 8.63
C ALA A 61 -3.18 4.05 10.14
N HIS A 62 -4.19 4.32 10.98
CA HIS A 62 -4.04 4.22 12.43
C HIS A 62 -3.80 2.79 12.94
N MET A 63 -4.38 1.78 12.28
CA MET A 63 -4.07 0.38 12.58
C MET A 63 -2.62 0.04 12.24
N ALA A 64 -2.12 0.50 11.10
CA ALA A 64 -0.73 0.33 10.69
C ALA A 64 0.24 1.06 11.65
N ASP A 65 -0.08 2.30 12.04
CA ASP A 65 0.66 3.07 13.06
C ASP A 65 0.72 2.31 14.39
N GLY A 66 -0.43 1.90 14.92
CA GLY A 66 -0.51 1.14 16.17
C GLY A 66 0.27 -0.17 16.12
N PHE A 67 0.17 -0.91 14.98
CA PHE A 67 0.96 -2.11 14.76
C PHE A 67 2.46 -1.82 14.81
N GLY A 68 2.91 -0.77 14.13
CA GLY A 68 4.31 -0.35 14.12
C GLY A 68 4.86 -0.03 15.51
N ARG A 69 4.06 0.67 16.32
CA ARG A 69 4.42 1.02 17.71
C ARG A 69 4.64 -0.20 18.58
N VAL A 70 3.74 -1.18 18.48
CA VAL A 70 3.75 -2.37 19.35
C VAL A 70 4.75 -3.41 18.86
N SER A 71 4.76 -3.69 17.55
CA SER A 71 5.56 -4.79 16.98
C SER A 71 7.01 -4.40 16.71
N ARG A 72 7.30 -3.10 16.60
CA ARG A 72 8.57 -2.56 16.10
C ARG A 72 8.89 -2.98 14.67
N LYS A 73 7.89 -3.41 13.92
CA LYS A 73 7.94 -3.74 12.49
C LYS A 73 7.01 -2.80 11.74
N PRO A 74 7.29 -2.46 10.48
CA PRO A 74 6.40 -1.60 9.72
C PRO A 74 4.98 -2.17 9.62
N GLY A 75 3.98 -1.41 10.04
CA GLY A 75 2.60 -1.69 9.72
C GLY A 75 2.31 -1.31 8.27
N VAL A 76 1.54 -2.14 7.56
CA VAL A 76 1.28 -1.93 6.13
C VAL A 76 -0.19 -1.62 5.90
N CYS A 77 -0.49 -0.51 5.20
CA CYS A 77 -1.86 -0.18 4.83
C CYS A 77 -2.00 0.09 3.33
N PHE A 78 -3.19 -0.25 2.81
CA PHE A 78 -3.56 -0.10 1.40
C PHE A 78 -4.75 0.84 1.25
N ALA A 79 -4.67 1.74 0.26
CA ALA A 79 -5.78 2.59 -0.16
C ALA A 79 -5.83 2.71 -1.68
N THR A 80 -6.97 3.10 -2.21
CA THR A 80 -7.09 3.46 -3.63
C THR A 80 -6.49 4.84 -3.91
N SER A 81 -6.55 5.30 -5.14
CA SER A 81 -6.11 6.64 -5.55
C SER A 81 -6.97 7.76 -4.96
N GLY A 82 -6.53 8.99 -5.11
CA GLY A 82 -7.29 10.20 -4.81
C GLY A 82 -7.82 10.24 -3.38
N PRO A 83 -9.15 10.30 -3.19
CA PRO A 83 -9.73 10.43 -1.86
C PRO A 83 -9.36 9.29 -0.91
N GLY A 84 -9.14 8.06 -1.42
CA GLY A 84 -8.67 6.96 -0.60
C GLY A 84 -7.28 7.20 -0.05
N ALA A 85 -6.37 7.70 -0.87
CA ALA A 85 -5.01 8.01 -0.45
C ALA A 85 -4.96 9.24 0.48
N THR A 86 -5.73 10.30 0.20
CA THR A 86 -5.79 11.48 1.09
C THR A 86 -6.38 11.15 2.45
N ASN A 87 -7.27 10.18 2.54
CA ASN A 87 -7.81 9.71 3.83
C ASN A 87 -6.76 9.03 4.74
N LEU A 88 -5.60 8.63 4.20
CA LEU A 88 -4.50 8.08 5.02
C LEU A 88 -3.70 9.18 5.75
N LEU A 89 -3.75 10.45 5.29
CA LEU A 89 -2.83 11.50 5.71
C LEU A 89 -2.80 11.71 7.23
N THR A 90 -3.94 11.70 7.90
CA THR A 90 -3.98 11.88 9.36
C THR A 90 -3.19 10.79 10.08
N GLY A 91 -3.34 9.53 9.67
CA GLY A 91 -2.60 8.42 10.28
C GLY A 91 -1.11 8.45 9.92
N ILE A 92 -0.77 8.83 8.69
CA ILE A 92 0.63 9.01 8.26
C ILE A 92 1.30 10.12 9.07
N ALA A 93 0.65 11.29 9.21
CA ALA A 93 1.17 12.40 10.03
C ALA A 93 1.35 12.00 11.50
N THR A 94 0.43 11.22 12.06
CA THR A 94 0.53 10.70 13.43
C THR A 94 1.74 9.76 13.58
N ALA A 95 1.91 8.82 12.65
CA ALA A 95 3.03 7.89 12.66
C ALA A 95 4.37 8.62 12.52
N GLN A 96 4.43 9.62 11.63
CA GLN A 96 5.61 10.43 11.40
C GLN A 96 6.01 11.24 12.64
N ALA A 97 5.04 11.89 13.29
CA ALA A 97 5.30 12.70 14.49
C ALA A 97 5.95 11.89 15.62
N ASP A 98 5.61 10.62 15.75
CA ASP A 98 6.13 9.72 16.79
C ASP A 98 7.17 8.71 16.25
N SER A 99 7.62 8.86 15.01
CA SER A 99 8.59 7.95 14.35
C SER A 99 8.15 6.47 14.39
N ALA A 100 6.84 6.22 14.29
CA ALA A 100 6.32 4.87 14.20
C ALA A 100 6.51 4.31 12.79
N PRO A 101 7.07 3.09 12.63
CA PRO A 101 7.32 2.53 11.31
C PRO A 101 6.01 2.10 10.63
N MET A 102 5.74 2.63 9.44
CA MET A 102 4.63 2.22 8.60
C MET A 102 4.94 2.34 7.12
N VAL A 103 4.21 1.58 6.32
CA VAL A 103 4.24 1.64 4.85
C VAL A 103 2.81 1.81 4.35
N ALA A 104 2.55 2.88 3.63
CA ALA A 104 1.30 3.13 2.96
C ALA A 104 1.46 2.88 1.45
N VAL A 105 0.66 1.98 0.90
CA VAL A 105 0.65 1.69 -0.55
C VAL A 105 -0.66 2.16 -1.13
N THR A 106 -0.59 3.08 -2.07
CA THR A 106 -1.78 3.67 -2.71
C THR A 106 -1.87 3.29 -4.18
N GLY A 107 -3.08 3.10 -4.65
CA GLY A 107 -3.34 3.09 -6.08
C GLY A 107 -3.05 4.45 -6.71
N GLN A 108 -2.85 4.46 -8.02
CA GLN A 108 -2.73 5.68 -8.83
C GLN A 108 -3.54 5.50 -10.12
N VAL A 109 -3.93 6.60 -10.72
CA VAL A 109 -4.53 6.61 -12.04
C VAL A 109 -3.52 6.11 -13.08
N PRO A 110 -3.97 5.58 -14.25
CA PRO A 110 -3.05 5.19 -15.32
C PRO A 110 -2.07 6.31 -15.68
N VAL A 111 -0.81 5.95 -15.94
CA VAL A 111 0.29 6.91 -16.22
C VAL A 111 -0.10 7.94 -17.29
N ALA A 112 -0.83 7.53 -18.34
CA ALA A 112 -1.28 8.43 -19.41
C ALA A 112 -2.29 9.50 -18.95
N MET A 113 -2.85 9.36 -17.75
CA MET A 113 -3.88 10.25 -17.18
C MET A 113 -3.35 11.13 -16.04
N ILE A 114 -2.13 10.89 -15.58
CA ILE A 114 -1.51 11.70 -14.52
C ILE A 114 -1.36 13.15 -14.98
N GLY A 115 -1.78 14.10 -14.13
CA GLY A 115 -1.73 15.54 -14.42
C GLY A 115 -2.83 16.01 -15.38
N LYS A 116 -3.89 15.26 -15.57
CA LYS A 116 -5.01 15.59 -16.46
C LYS A 116 -6.35 15.71 -15.75
N ASP A 117 -6.34 15.93 -14.43
CA ASP A 117 -7.55 15.98 -13.60
C ASP A 117 -8.45 14.73 -13.79
N ALA A 118 -7.81 13.57 -13.89
CA ALA A 118 -8.54 12.31 -14.03
C ALA A 118 -9.41 12.03 -12.81
N PHE A 119 -10.48 11.24 -12.99
CA PHE A 119 -11.35 10.84 -11.89
C PHE A 119 -10.54 10.19 -10.75
N GLN A 120 -10.69 10.71 -9.54
CA GLN A 120 -9.93 10.28 -8.36
C GLN A 120 -8.40 10.44 -8.49
N GLU A 121 -7.93 11.35 -9.30
CA GLU A 121 -6.54 11.78 -9.27
C GLU A 121 -6.32 12.77 -8.11
N SER A 122 -5.22 12.60 -7.39
CA SER A 122 -4.71 13.58 -6.42
C SER A 122 -3.20 13.50 -6.42
N ASP A 123 -2.54 14.63 -6.36
CA ASP A 123 -1.09 14.68 -6.26
C ASP A 123 -0.65 14.38 -4.82
N ILE A 124 -0.66 13.09 -4.49
CA ILE A 124 -0.36 12.59 -3.15
C ILE A 124 1.13 12.78 -2.83
N ILE A 125 1.98 12.81 -3.83
CA ILE A 125 3.43 12.91 -3.65
C ILE A 125 3.80 14.29 -3.12
N GLU A 126 3.23 15.36 -3.67
CA GLU A 126 3.46 16.72 -3.17
C GLU A 126 3.00 16.90 -1.73
N TRP A 127 1.88 16.28 -1.35
CA TRP A 127 1.34 16.37 0.02
C TRP A 127 2.22 15.71 1.08
N GLN A 128 3.06 14.75 0.69
CA GLN A 128 4.00 14.08 1.60
C GLN A 128 5.34 14.83 1.75
N ILE A 129 5.66 15.75 0.83
CA ILE A 129 6.94 16.49 0.83
C ILE A 129 6.82 17.81 1.62
N LEU A 130 5.63 18.30 1.87
CA LEU A 130 5.39 19.59 2.56
C LEU A 130 5.45 19.51 4.10
N HIS A 131 5.90 18.42 4.65
CA HIS A 131 6.11 18.19 6.08
C HIS A 131 7.49 17.54 6.30
#